data_b6804bc1491f3af3d2ff7837599c100f
#
_entry.id   b6804bc1491f3af3d2ff7837599c100f
#
_cell.length_a   1.000
_cell.length_b   1.000
_cell.length_c   1.000
_cell.angle_alpha   90.00
_cell.angle_beta   90.00
_cell.angle_gamma   90.00
#
_symmetry.space_group_name_H-M   'P 1'
#
loop_
_entity.id
_entity.type
_entity.pdbx_description
1 polymer ?
#
loop_
_entity_poly.entity_id
_entity_poly.type
_entity_poly.pdbx_seq_one_letter_code
_entity_poly.pdbx_strand_id
1 'polypeptide(L)'
;MIAKIKQRFEALLHAEIKTNLNLWHIASLLLILLLAVDLRIESVQRTVVDIPIRADAQDYFFCAYNLKEYGVYSRTPTLPRAPARAPAPDAVRSPGYPLFLYPFVNKTPTFGMIRSILITQALISAATVFLAYLLFSTFLSPSVALIPSLLTAISPHLVTMNVYVLSETLFCFLVVLAFWLISKLSPRTNLVLPLLIGIVIAAASLTRPGLQYFVVPLAILVYYQSTGSERWKRAGLIVLGFGLAYAPWIIRNIHTLGMTTNPTLMINTLENGMYPNFMYHGNPRSFGFPYRFDPHVAEISKSVPTVLKAIWQHFLHRPGRYLDWYLIGKPITLWSWNIIAGMGDVFVYPVLSTPYTYLPQFIFTHALMYQLHWPLVVLGLIGCILVWFPARIVRLSNSALFISRAMSLNLLYWTSLLMVGAPFPRYSIPLRPLLFGMATLAAVLMVTHLRRFWRHRSTLAQ
;
A
#
# COMPACT_ATOMS: atom_id res chain seq x y z
N MET A 1 1.43 26.57 -33.23
CA MET A 1 0.87 26.02 -32.00
C MET A 1 1.64 24.77 -31.54
N ILE A 2 1.84 23.77 -32.37
CA ILE A 2 2.56 22.52 -32.08
C ILE A 2 4.01 22.78 -31.65
N ALA A 3 4.75 23.70 -32.30
CA ALA A 3 6.13 24.04 -31.95
C ALA A 3 6.25 24.69 -30.55
N LYS A 4 5.32 25.54 -30.14
CA LYS A 4 5.29 26.13 -28.79
C LYS A 4 4.95 25.11 -27.71
N ILE A 5 4.09 24.14 -27.98
CA ILE A 5 3.77 23.04 -27.09
C ILE A 5 4.99 22.12 -26.96
N LYS A 6 5.68 21.84 -28.08
CA LYS A 6 6.92 21.06 -28.10
C LYS A 6 8.03 21.70 -27.27
N GLN A 7 8.25 23.02 -27.42
CA GLN A 7 9.27 23.77 -26.68
C GLN A 7 8.96 23.85 -25.17
N ARG A 8 7.69 24.04 -24.79
CA ARG A 8 7.27 24.03 -23.38
C ARG A 8 7.42 22.64 -22.75
N PHE A 9 7.12 21.57 -23.48
CA PHE A 9 7.29 20.21 -22.99
C PHE A 9 8.77 19.81 -22.87
N GLU A 10 9.65 20.32 -23.73
CA GLU A 10 11.12 20.16 -23.62
C GLU A 10 11.68 20.89 -22.41
N ALA A 11 11.21 22.09 -22.13
CA ALA A 11 11.56 22.83 -20.90
C ALA A 11 11.13 22.11 -19.63
N LEU A 12 9.99 21.42 -19.65
CA LEU A 12 9.49 20.61 -18.54
C LEU A 12 10.36 19.36 -18.26
N LEU A 13 10.94 18.75 -19.29
CA LEU A 13 11.78 17.56 -19.16
C LEU A 13 13.25 17.85 -18.81
N HIS A 14 13.74 19.04 -19.11
CA HIS A 14 15.14 19.46 -18.90
C HIS A 14 15.32 20.49 -17.80
N ALA A 15 14.24 20.94 -17.13
CA ALA A 15 14.39 21.80 -15.98
C ALA A 15 15.19 21.05 -14.89
N GLU A 16 16.49 21.39 -14.77
CA GLU A 16 17.17 21.23 -13.48
C GLU A 16 16.24 21.80 -12.43
N ILE A 17 16.09 21.05 -11.31
CA ILE A 17 15.25 21.39 -10.17
C ILE A 17 15.75 22.71 -9.55
N LYS A 18 15.59 23.79 -10.26
CA LYS A 18 15.62 25.15 -9.71
C LYS A 18 14.18 25.45 -9.28
N THR A 19 13.99 25.51 -7.98
CA THR A 19 12.76 25.70 -7.22
C THR A 19 12.09 27.07 -7.43
N ASN A 20 11.87 27.48 -8.65
CA ASN A 20 10.88 28.52 -8.92
C ASN A 20 9.53 27.82 -9.16
N LEU A 21 8.85 27.47 -8.06
CA LEU A 21 7.42 27.09 -8.08
C LEU A 21 6.67 28.28 -8.68
N ASN A 22 6.35 28.18 -9.94
CA ASN A 22 5.52 29.15 -10.65
C ASN A 22 4.13 29.13 -10.00
N LEU A 23 3.46 30.27 -9.93
CA LEU A 23 2.10 30.42 -9.36
C LEU A 23 1.13 29.36 -9.89
N TRP A 24 1.25 28.97 -11.15
CA TRP A 24 0.47 27.90 -11.78
C TRP A 24 0.68 26.52 -11.14
N HIS A 25 1.88 26.17 -10.69
CA HIS A 25 2.14 24.93 -10.01
C HIS A 25 1.48 24.91 -8.64
N ILE A 26 1.58 26.02 -7.91
CA ILE A 26 0.97 26.17 -6.59
C ILE A 26 -0.57 26.08 -6.74
N ALA A 27 -1.14 26.80 -7.68
CA ALA A 27 -2.56 26.76 -7.97
C ALA A 27 -3.04 25.35 -8.36
N SER A 28 -2.31 24.66 -9.25
CA SER A 28 -2.64 23.29 -9.66
C SER A 28 -2.55 22.31 -8.51
N LEU A 29 -1.51 22.41 -7.67
CA LEU A 29 -1.37 21.58 -6.48
C LEU A 29 -2.52 21.83 -5.49
N LEU A 30 -2.85 23.09 -5.24
CA LEU A 30 -3.98 23.46 -4.35
C LEU A 30 -5.30 22.89 -4.88
N LEU A 31 -5.56 22.99 -6.18
CA LEU A 31 -6.75 22.38 -6.80
C LEU A 31 -6.78 20.85 -6.63
N ILE A 32 -5.66 20.17 -6.81
CA ILE A 32 -5.56 18.71 -6.58
C ILE A 32 -5.83 18.39 -5.11
N LEU A 33 -5.31 19.18 -4.17
CA LEU A 33 -5.51 18.96 -2.74
C LEU A 33 -6.97 19.25 -2.32
N LEU A 34 -7.58 20.31 -2.83
CA LEU A 34 -8.99 20.60 -2.61
C LEU A 34 -9.88 19.47 -3.15
N LEU A 35 -9.63 19.01 -4.36
CA LEU A 35 -10.32 17.84 -4.94
C LEU A 35 -10.10 16.58 -4.10
N ALA A 36 -8.89 16.36 -3.60
CA ALA A 36 -8.58 15.22 -2.75
C ALA A 36 -9.36 15.25 -1.43
N VAL A 37 -9.49 16.42 -0.80
CA VAL A 37 -10.28 16.60 0.42
C VAL A 37 -11.76 16.42 0.13
N ASP A 38 -12.28 17.08 -0.91
CA ASP A 38 -13.67 17.00 -1.34
C ASP A 38 -14.13 15.56 -1.55
N LEU A 39 -13.46 14.82 -2.45
CA LEU A 39 -13.81 13.43 -2.75
C LEU A 39 -13.80 12.54 -1.49
N ARG A 40 -12.87 12.74 -0.57
CA ARG A 40 -12.75 11.91 0.64
C ARG A 40 -13.80 12.26 1.68
N ILE A 41 -14.02 13.52 1.93
CA ILE A 41 -15.04 13.98 2.88
C ILE A 41 -16.45 13.65 2.38
N GLU A 42 -16.76 13.94 1.11
CA GLU A 42 -18.03 13.59 0.48
C GLU A 42 -18.27 12.06 0.49
N SER A 43 -17.22 11.27 0.21
CA SER A 43 -17.31 9.80 0.29
C SER A 43 -17.68 9.34 1.70
N VAL A 44 -17.03 9.88 2.74
CA VAL A 44 -17.31 9.54 4.15
C VAL A 44 -18.70 10.00 4.59
N GLN A 45 -19.15 11.16 4.11
CA GLN A 45 -20.45 11.72 4.50
C GLN A 45 -21.64 11.02 3.82
N ARG A 46 -21.45 10.53 2.59
CA ARG A 46 -22.53 10.02 1.73
C ARG A 46 -22.53 8.50 1.56
N THR A 47 -21.48 7.83 1.97
CA THR A 47 -21.46 6.35 1.94
C THR A 47 -22.02 5.80 3.25
N VAL A 48 -23.05 4.96 3.13
CA VAL A 48 -23.63 4.23 4.26
C VAL A 48 -23.18 2.78 4.17
N VAL A 49 -22.25 2.39 5.04
CA VAL A 49 -21.81 0.99 5.17
C VAL A 49 -22.84 0.23 5.99
N ASP A 50 -23.27 -0.93 5.51
CA ASP A 50 -24.33 -1.75 6.13
C ASP A 50 -24.03 -2.07 7.60
N ILE A 51 -22.89 -2.71 7.86
CA ILE A 51 -22.41 -3.00 9.23
C ILE A 51 -20.97 -2.47 9.33
N PRO A 52 -20.73 -1.25 9.86
CA PRO A 52 -19.40 -0.63 9.88
C PRO A 52 -18.36 -1.40 10.70
N ILE A 53 -18.77 -2.05 11.80
CA ILE A 53 -17.90 -2.84 12.68
C ILE A 53 -18.18 -4.33 12.45
N ARG A 54 -17.56 -4.89 11.39
CA ARG A 54 -17.67 -6.30 11.00
C ARG A 54 -16.32 -6.85 10.57
N ALA A 55 -16.13 -8.14 10.62
CA ALA A 55 -14.94 -8.87 10.15
C ALA A 55 -13.64 -8.20 10.66
N ASP A 56 -12.72 -7.78 9.76
CA ASP A 56 -11.46 -7.14 10.16
C ASP A 56 -11.68 -5.87 11.01
N ALA A 57 -12.71 -5.07 10.70
CA ALA A 57 -13.04 -3.85 11.46
C ALA A 57 -13.43 -4.19 12.90
N GLN A 58 -14.13 -5.30 13.10
CA GLN A 58 -14.49 -5.79 14.43
C GLN A 58 -13.26 -6.18 15.25
N ASP A 59 -12.34 -6.92 14.65
CA ASP A 59 -11.09 -7.31 15.31
C ASP A 59 -10.30 -6.07 15.77
N TYR A 60 -10.11 -5.09 14.87
CA TYR A 60 -9.37 -3.86 15.20
C TYR A 60 -10.08 -3.04 16.28
N PHE A 61 -11.39 -2.92 16.18
CA PHE A 61 -12.18 -2.19 17.15
C PHE A 61 -12.06 -2.81 18.54
N PHE A 62 -12.25 -4.14 18.67
CA PHE A 62 -12.16 -4.80 19.96
C PHE A 62 -10.75 -4.83 20.52
N CYS A 63 -9.70 -4.91 19.71
CA CYS A 63 -8.32 -4.73 20.20
C CYS A 63 -8.13 -3.35 20.86
N ALA A 64 -8.66 -2.28 20.27
CA ALA A 64 -8.58 -0.93 20.85
C ALA A 64 -9.49 -0.78 22.07
N TYR A 65 -10.72 -1.29 21.98
CA TYR A 65 -11.71 -1.23 23.05
C TYR A 65 -11.25 -1.97 24.32
N ASN A 66 -10.85 -3.22 24.16
CA ASN A 66 -10.41 -4.04 25.29
C ASN A 66 -9.12 -3.51 25.92
N LEU A 67 -8.22 -2.94 25.12
CA LEU A 67 -7.03 -2.28 25.64
C LEU A 67 -7.40 -1.06 26.51
N LYS A 68 -8.42 -0.28 26.10
CA LYS A 68 -8.85 0.92 26.83
C LYS A 68 -9.64 0.58 28.09
N GLU A 69 -10.57 -0.38 28.01
CA GLU A 69 -11.51 -0.66 29.10
C GLU A 69 -10.95 -1.68 30.12
N TYR A 70 -10.15 -2.64 29.66
CA TYR A 70 -9.65 -3.74 30.49
C TYR A 70 -8.13 -3.75 30.65
N GLY A 71 -7.40 -2.87 29.96
CA GLY A 71 -5.93 -2.90 29.90
C GLY A 71 -5.37 -4.12 29.17
N VAL A 72 -6.21 -4.86 28.44
CA VAL A 72 -5.84 -6.13 27.77
C VAL A 72 -6.00 -5.98 26.26
N TYR A 73 -4.92 -6.23 25.52
CA TYR A 73 -4.97 -6.29 24.06
C TYR A 73 -5.60 -7.61 23.61
N SER A 74 -6.85 -7.54 23.13
CA SER A 74 -7.63 -8.71 22.72
C SER A 74 -8.69 -8.34 21.70
N ARG A 75 -8.88 -9.15 20.67
CA ARG A 75 -9.95 -9.01 19.67
C ARG A 75 -11.28 -9.65 20.08
N THR A 76 -11.34 -10.26 21.26
CA THR A 76 -12.57 -10.93 21.75
C THR A 76 -13.72 -9.92 21.86
N PRO A 77 -14.88 -10.17 21.27
CA PRO A 77 -16.04 -9.29 21.41
C PRO A 77 -16.51 -9.27 22.88
N THR A 78 -16.55 -8.05 23.45
CA THR A 78 -16.98 -7.82 24.85
C THR A 78 -18.24 -6.97 24.95
N LEU A 79 -18.84 -6.60 23.82
CA LEU A 79 -20.10 -5.89 23.71
C LEU A 79 -21.14 -6.75 22.97
N PRO A 80 -22.44 -6.57 23.24
CA PRO A 80 -23.08 -5.62 24.17
C PRO A 80 -23.04 -6.05 25.65
N ARG A 81 -22.60 -7.25 25.97
CA ARG A 81 -22.51 -7.74 27.34
C ARG A 81 -21.06 -7.73 27.82
N ALA A 82 -20.75 -6.83 28.76
CA ALA A 82 -19.45 -6.83 29.39
C ALA A 82 -19.21 -8.15 30.12
N PRO A 83 -18.06 -8.84 29.89
CA PRO A 83 -17.74 -10.07 30.62
C PRO A 83 -17.44 -9.75 32.09
N ALA A 84 -17.72 -10.70 32.97
CA ALA A 84 -17.40 -10.58 34.40
C ALA A 84 -15.88 -10.51 34.65
N ARG A 85 -15.05 -10.94 33.69
CA ARG A 85 -13.57 -10.90 33.74
C ARG A 85 -13.03 -10.29 32.44
N ALA A 86 -11.84 -9.71 32.53
CA ALA A 86 -11.11 -9.23 31.35
C ALA A 86 -10.94 -10.37 30.33
N PRO A 87 -11.03 -10.07 29.01
CA PRO A 87 -10.86 -11.08 27.97
C PRO A 87 -9.42 -11.61 27.94
N ALA A 88 -9.25 -12.84 27.44
CA ALA A 88 -7.92 -13.41 27.26
C ALA A 88 -7.12 -12.59 26.24
N PRO A 89 -5.83 -12.29 26.53
CA PRO A 89 -4.98 -11.55 25.59
C PRO A 89 -4.72 -12.34 24.32
N ASP A 90 -4.56 -11.63 23.19
CA ASP A 90 -4.14 -12.22 21.92
C ASP A 90 -3.13 -11.34 21.16
N ALA A 91 -2.63 -11.85 20.02
CA ALA A 91 -1.71 -11.17 19.12
C ALA A 91 -2.02 -11.44 17.64
N VAL A 92 -3.27 -11.76 17.32
CA VAL A 92 -3.67 -12.05 15.93
C VAL A 92 -3.59 -10.81 15.07
N ARG A 93 -4.06 -9.66 15.57
CA ARG A 93 -3.91 -8.37 14.89
C ARG A 93 -2.71 -7.60 15.44
N SER A 94 -1.94 -7.00 14.53
CA SER A 94 -0.85 -6.10 14.92
C SER A 94 -1.40 -4.79 15.48
N PRO A 95 -0.67 -4.12 16.42
CA PRO A 95 -1.22 -3.06 17.26
C PRO A 95 -1.32 -1.69 16.56
N GLY A 96 -0.69 -1.48 15.39
CA GLY A 96 -0.58 -0.14 14.80
C GLY A 96 -1.94 0.51 14.51
N TYR A 97 -2.86 -0.21 13.89
CA TYR A 97 -4.18 0.34 13.62
C TYR A 97 -5.09 0.38 14.86
N PRO A 98 -5.15 -0.63 15.74
CA PRO A 98 -5.81 -0.51 17.03
C PRO A 98 -5.33 0.68 17.90
N LEU A 99 -4.03 0.97 17.92
CA LEU A 99 -3.50 2.15 18.62
C LEU A 99 -3.96 3.48 17.99
N PHE A 100 -4.11 3.52 16.65
CA PHE A 100 -4.74 4.64 15.98
C PHE A 100 -6.22 4.80 16.39
N LEU A 101 -6.96 3.71 16.58
CA LEU A 101 -8.35 3.74 17.03
C LEU A 101 -8.50 4.12 18.52
N TYR A 102 -7.51 3.83 19.35
CA TYR A 102 -7.56 3.96 20.80
C TYR A 102 -8.09 5.30 21.34
N PRO A 103 -7.69 6.49 20.81
CA PRO A 103 -8.21 7.77 21.28
C PRO A 103 -9.70 7.98 20.99
N PHE A 104 -10.24 7.36 19.94
CA PHE A 104 -11.63 7.54 19.52
C PHE A 104 -12.60 6.61 20.26
N VAL A 105 -12.15 5.43 20.67
CA VAL A 105 -13.00 4.40 21.25
C VAL A 105 -13.53 4.84 22.62
N ASN A 106 -14.86 4.67 22.84
CA ASN A 106 -15.56 4.97 24.06
C ASN A 106 -16.29 3.75 24.61
N LYS A 107 -16.67 3.77 25.91
CA LYS A 107 -17.43 2.69 26.58
C LYS A 107 -18.70 2.31 25.83
N THR A 108 -19.38 3.31 25.26
CA THR A 108 -20.57 3.10 24.44
C THR A 108 -20.25 3.53 23.00
N PRO A 109 -20.06 2.59 22.06
CA PRO A 109 -19.83 2.91 20.67
C PRO A 109 -21.00 3.67 20.07
N THR A 110 -20.74 4.82 19.44
CA THR A 110 -21.74 5.67 18.80
C THR A 110 -21.41 5.86 17.32
N PHE A 111 -22.43 6.22 16.53
CA PHE A 111 -22.21 6.65 15.14
C PHE A 111 -21.26 7.84 15.04
N GLY A 112 -21.32 8.77 16.01
CA GLY A 112 -20.41 9.92 16.08
C GLY A 112 -18.95 9.50 16.23
N MET A 113 -18.67 8.48 17.05
CA MET A 113 -17.34 7.91 17.19
C MET A 113 -16.83 7.34 15.85
N ILE A 114 -17.64 6.51 15.19
CA ILE A 114 -17.28 5.94 13.87
C ILE A 114 -17.00 7.07 12.87
N ARG A 115 -17.90 8.05 12.78
CA ARG A 115 -17.75 9.22 11.90
C ARG A 115 -16.45 9.98 12.15
N SER A 116 -16.06 10.18 13.41
CA SER A 116 -14.80 10.85 13.77
C SER A 116 -13.57 10.04 13.28
N ILE A 117 -13.58 8.72 13.39
CA ILE A 117 -12.54 7.84 12.85
C ILE A 117 -12.44 8.01 11.32
N LEU A 118 -13.58 7.92 10.61
CA LEU A 118 -13.63 7.98 9.16
C LEU A 118 -13.19 9.35 8.61
N ILE A 119 -13.60 10.46 9.26
CA ILE A 119 -13.16 11.81 8.91
C ILE A 119 -11.65 11.95 9.10
N THR A 120 -11.11 11.46 10.23
CA THR A 120 -9.66 11.50 10.48
C THR A 120 -8.90 10.69 9.42
N GLN A 121 -9.39 9.53 9.03
CA GLN A 121 -8.82 8.75 7.93
C GLN A 121 -8.88 9.52 6.60
N ALA A 122 -10.00 10.19 6.30
CA ALA A 122 -10.15 11.01 5.11
C ALA A 122 -9.10 12.15 5.05
N LEU A 123 -8.85 12.81 6.17
CA LEU A 123 -7.81 13.85 6.26
C LEU A 123 -6.40 13.28 6.11
N ILE A 124 -6.10 12.14 6.73
CA ILE A 124 -4.81 11.43 6.55
C ILE A 124 -4.63 11.02 5.08
N SER A 125 -5.68 10.53 4.43
CA SER A 125 -5.64 10.17 3.02
C SER A 125 -5.46 11.38 2.11
N ALA A 126 -6.05 12.53 2.42
CA ALA A 126 -5.79 13.78 1.70
C ALA A 126 -4.35 14.27 1.92
N ALA A 127 -3.84 14.20 3.15
CA ALA A 127 -2.44 14.50 3.45
C ALA A 127 -1.47 13.55 2.70
N THR A 128 -1.87 12.30 2.45
CA THR A 128 -1.09 11.37 1.63
C THR A 128 -0.90 11.87 0.20
N VAL A 129 -1.89 12.56 -0.39
CA VAL A 129 -1.77 13.15 -1.74
C VAL A 129 -0.71 14.24 -1.77
N PHE A 130 -0.67 15.11 -0.77
CA PHE A 130 0.37 16.13 -0.64
C PHE A 130 1.76 15.51 -0.45
N LEU A 131 1.85 14.53 0.44
CA LEU A 131 3.10 13.82 0.70
C LEU A 131 3.60 13.06 -0.52
N ALA A 132 2.69 12.49 -1.32
CA ALA A 132 2.98 11.84 -2.58
C ALA A 132 3.55 12.86 -3.61
N TYR A 133 2.98 14.06 -3.71
CA TYR A 133 3.56 15.13 -4.54
C TYR A 133 4.99 15.47 -4.11
N LEU A 134 5.24 15.63 -2.81
CA LEU A 134 6.57 15.89 -2.28
C LEU A 134 7.56 14.75 -2.60
N LEU A 135 7.11 13.50 -2.53
CA LEU A 135 7.90 12.33 -2.92
C LEU A 135 8.20 12.35 -4.42
N PHE A 136 7.17 12.52 -5.26
CA PHE A 136 7.35 12.46 -6.71
C PHE A 136 8.22 13.59 -7.27
N SER A 137 8.15 14.78 -6.66
CA SER A 137 9.01 15.94 -7.00
C SER A 137 10.50 15.69 -6.76
N THR A 138 10.89 14.61 -6.06
CA THR A 138 12.28 14.26 -5.85
C THR A 138 12.93 13.55 -7.03
N PHE A 139 12.13 13.00 -7.97
CA PHE A 139 12.63 12.27 -9.13
C PHE A 139 11.93 12.60 -10.45
N LEU A 140 10.83 13.37 -10.40
CA LEU A 140 10.12 13.94 -11.54
C LEU A 140 10.21 15.47 -11.45
N SER A 141 10.06 16.17 -12.58
CA SER A 141 9.90 17.63 -12.53
C SER A 141 8.60 17.99 -11.79
N PRO A 142 8.54 19.17 -11.12
CA PRO A 142 7.35 19.57 -10.35
C PRO A 142 6.03 19.47 -11.13
N SER A 143 6.04 19.87 -12.42
CA SER A 143 4.84 19.78 -13.26
C SER A 143 4.44 18.34 -13.59
N VAL A 144 5.40 17.44 -13.78
CA VAL A 144 5.12 16.04 -14.05
C VAL A 144 4.68 15.32 -12.76
N ALA A 145 5.20 15.72 -11.60
CA ALA A 145 4.81 15.18 -10.30
C ALA A 145 3.33 15.44 -9.96
N LEU A 146 2.69 16.45 -10.55
CA LEU A 146 1.24 16.68 -10.42
C LEU A 146 0.40 15.52 -10.99
N ILE A 147 0.90 14.79 -12.01
CA ILE A 147 0.16 13.70 -12.66
C ILE A 147 -0.08 12.53 -11.66
N PRO A 148 0.96 11.88 -11.09
CA PRO A 148 0.72 10.79 -10.15
C PRO A 148 0.06 11.28 -8.84
N SER A 149 0.20 12.56 -8.48
CA SER A 149 -0.52 13.16 -7.36
C SER A 149 -2.02 13.29 -7.65
N LEU A 150 -2.40 13.72 -8.85
CA LEU A 150 -3.79 13.75 -9.30
C LEU A 150 -4.38 12.32 -9.36
N LEU A 151 -3.65 11.35 -9.92
CA LEU A 151 -4.08 9.95 -9.94
C LEU A 151 -4.31 9.41 -8.52
N THR A 152 -3.46 9.80 -7.56
CA THR A 152 -3.63 9.46 -6.14
C THR A 152 -4.86 10.15 -5.54
N ALA A 153 -5.13 11.40 -5.92
CA ALA A 153 -6.28 12.16 -5.44
C ALA A 153 -7.61 11.56 -5.89
N ILE A 154 -7.71 11.21 -7.19
CA ILE A 154 -8.96 10.74 -7.81
C ILE A 154 -9.15 9.22 -7.78
N SER A 155 -8.20 8.44 -7.23
CA SER A 155 -8.29 6.97 -7.20
C SER A 155 -9.49 6.50 -6.37
N PRO A 156 -10.51 5.85 -6.96
CA PRO A 156 -11.70 5.40 -6.23
C PRO A 156 -11.36 4.44 -5.10
N HIS A 157 -10.40 3.55 -5.30
CA HIS A 157 -9.96 2.63 -4.26
C HIS A 157 -9.34 3.34 -3.05
N LEU A 158 -8.55 4.41 -3.25
CA LEU A 158 -7.99 5.17 -2.14
C LEU A 158 -9.04 6.05 -1.45
N VAL A 159 -10.05 6.49 -2.20
CA VAL A 159 -11.18 7.26 -1.66
C VAL A 159 -12.11 6.36 -0.84
N THR A 160 -12.49 5.18 -1.36
CA THR A 160 -13.41 4.26 -0.67
C THR A 160 -12.81 3.61 0.57
N MET A 161 -11.48 3.45 0.65
CA MET A 161 -10.87 2.91 1.89
C MET A 161 -11.14 3.79 3.12
N ASN A 162 -11.47 5.06 2.95
CA ASN A 162 -11.75 5.96 4.07
C ASN A 162 -13.13 5.73 4.71
N VAL A 163 -14.07 5.03 4.04
CA VAL A 163 -15.40 4.76 4.59
C VAL A 163 -15.46 3.52 5.48
N TYR A 164 -14.33 2.83 5.63
CA TYR A 164 -14.23 1.61 6.44
C TYR A 164 -13.28 1.82 7.63
N VAL A 165 -13.59 1.20 8.75
CA VAL A 165 -12.69 1.13 9.92
C VAL A 165 -11.61 0.07 9.63
N LEU A 166 -10.69 0.39 8.71
CA LEU A 166 -9.69 -0.51 8.17
C LEU A 166 -8.31 0.14 8.07
N SER A 167 -7.27 -0.68 8.11
CA SER A 167 -5.88 -0.23 8.24
C SER A 167 -5.26 0.35 6.97
N GLU A 168 -5.91 0.23 5.81
CA GLU A 168 -5.35 0.57 4.49
C GLU A 168 -4.94 2.02 4.38
N THR A 169 -5.78 2.94 4.87
CA THR A 169 -5.53 4.39 4.78
C THR A 169 -4.29 4.79 5.60
N LEU A 170 -4.23 4.35 6.86
CA LEU A 170 -3.07 4.64 7.72
C LEU A 170 -1.80 4.01 7.17
N PHE A 171 -1.87 2.76 6.71
CA PHE A 171 -0.74 2.07 6.10
C PHE A 171 -0.23 2.78 4.84
N CYS A 172 -1.13 3.22 3.95
CA CYS A 172 -0.78 3.99 2.75
C CYS A 172 0.00 5.27 3.11
N PHE A 173 -0.51 6.04 4.08
CA PHE A 173 0.17 7.24 4.57
C PHE A 173 1.58 6.95 5.08
N LEU A 174 1.71 5.95 5.96
CA LEU A 174 3.01 5.57 6.55
C LEU A 174 4.01 5.08 5.49
N VAL A 175 3.54 4.34 4.49
CA VAL A 175 4.39 3.91 3.36
C VAL A 175 4.87 5.11 2.56
N VAL A 176 3.97 6.01 2.15
CA VAL A 176 4.37 7.21 1.38
C VAL A 176 5.30 8.11 2.20
N LEU A 177 5.05 8.24 3.52
CA LEU A 177 5.92 8.96 4.45
C LEU A 177 7.33 8.33 4.51
N ALA A 178 7.41 7.01 4.64
CA ALA A 178 8.68 6.30 4.64
C ALA A 178 9.48 6.58 3.36
N PHE A 179 8.85 6.49 2.19
CA PHE A 179 9.51 6.75 0.91
C PHE A 179 9.89 8.23 0.71
N TRP A 180 9.08 9.15 1.21
CA TRP A 180 9.46 10.56 1.22
C TRP A 180 10.68 10.82 2.10
N LEU A 181 10.75 10.23 3.30
CA LEU A 181 11.94 10.31 4.16
C LEU A 181 13.16 9.65 3.51
N ILE A 182 13.01 8.47 2.89
CA ILE A 182 14.07 7.78 2.14
C ILE A 182 14.60 8.70 1.02
N SER A 183 13.74 9.44 0.33
CA SER A 183 14.15 10.36 -0.74
C SER A 183 15.04 11.52 -0.25
N LYS A 184 15.03 11.80 1.06
CA LYS A 184 15.88 12.83 1.69
C LYS A 184 17.27 12.30 2.11
N LEU A 185 17.52 11.00 1.99
CA LEU A 185 18.84 10.44 2.28
C LEU A 185 19.87 10.95 1.28
N SER A 186 20.89 11.62 1.78
CA SER A 186 22.04 12.10 1.02
C SER A 186 23.32 11.94 1.84
N PRO A 187 24.52 12.01 1.25
CA PRO A 187 25.78 11.93 2.00
C PRO A 187 25.90 12.95 3.15
N ARG A 188 25.17 14.06 3.07
CA ARG A 188 25.21 15.15 4.06
C ARG A 188 24.08 15.08 5.10
N THR A 189 23.15 14.10 5.02
CA THR A 189 22.03 14.04 5.97
C THR A 189 22.48 13.56 7.34
N ASN A 190 21.84 14.12 8.38
CA ASN A 190 22.03 13.73 9.77
C ASN A 190 21.68 12.25 9.98
N LEU A 191 22.36 11.59 10.89
CA LEU A 191 22.15 10.18 11.26
C LEU A 191 20.80 9.93 11.94
N VAL A 192 20.09 10.96 12.40
CA VAL A 192 18.73 10.86 12.91
C VAL A 192 17.75 10.42 11.82
N LEU A 193 17.94 10.82 10.57
CA LEU A 193 17.03 10.50 9.48
C LEU A 193 16.95 8.98 9.18
N PRO A 194 18.08 8.23 9.06
CA PRO A 194 18.01 6.78 8.93
C PRO A 194 17.28 6.09 10.08
N LEU A 195 17.51 6.54 11.32
CA LEU A 195 16.79 6.01 12.50
C LEU A 195 15.27 6.24 12.38
N LEU A 196 14.86 7.46 12.00
CA LEU A 196 13.46 7.82 11.80
C LEU A 196 12.80 7.01 10.69
N ILE A 197 13.51 6.75 9.58
CA ILE A 197 13.04 5.87 8.50
C ILE A 197 12.73 4.47 9.06
N GLY A 198 13.63 3.91 9.87
CA GLY A 198 13.41 2.62 10.54
C GLY A 198 12.17 2.62 11.42
N ILE A 199 11.98 3.66 12.23
CA ILE A 199 10.79 3.83 13.09
C ILE A 199 9.50 3.89 12.27
N VAL A 200 9.48 4.66 11.18
CA VAL A 200 8.28 4.79 10.33
C VAL A 200 7.96 3.47 9.61
N ILE A 201 8.97 2.74 9.13
CA ILE A 201 8.77 1.40 8.55
C ILE A 201 8.24 0.42 9.60
N ALA A 202 8.72 0.49 10.84
CA ALA A 202 8.17 -0.31 11.94
C ALA A 202 6.71 0.04 12.23
N ALA A 203 6.34 1.32 12.27
CA ALA A 203 4.95 1.76 12.44
C ALA A 203 4.04 1.26 11.30
N ALA A 204 4.52 1.32 10.05
CA ALA A 204 3.83 0.74 8.91
C ALA A 204 3.69 -0.79 9.05
N SER A 205 4.73 -1.48 9.50
CA SER A 205 4.73 -2.93 9.73
C SER A 205 3.80 -3.33 10.88
N LEU A 206 3.74 -2.55 11.96
CA LEU A 206 2.78 -2.74 13.04
C LEU A 206 1.34 -2.44 12.61
N THR A 207 1.15 -1.69 11.54
CA THR A 207 -0.17 -1.47 10.92
C THR A 207 -0.54 -2.64 9.99
N ARG A 208 0.41 -3.14 9.17
CA ARG A 208 0.26 -4.31 8.30
C ARG A 208 1.54 -5.15 8.28
N PRO A 209 1.53 -6.34 8.91
CA PRO A 209 2.75 -7.14 9.15
C PRO A 209 3.53 -7.54 7.89
N GLY A 210 2.89 -7.59 6.72
CA GLY A 210 3.57 -7.92 5.48
C GLY A 210 4.79 -7.05 5.15
N LEU A 211 4.89 -5.83 5.71
CA LEU A 211 6.02 -4.95 5.45
C LEU A 211 7.24 -5.21 6.38
N GLN A 212 7.11 -6.01 7.43
CA GLN A 212 8.15 -6.18 8.47
C GLN A 212 9.50 -6.66 7.92
N TYR A 213 9.49 -7.50 6.90
CA TYR A 213 10.73 -8.03 6.31
C TYR A 213 11.36 -7.07 5.29
N PHE A 214 10.65 -6.01 4.88
CA PHE A 214 11.15 -5.03 3.91
C PHE A 214 12.32 -4.20 4.45
N VAL A 215 12.47 -4.09 5.77
CA VAL A 215 13.61 -3.38 6.38
C VAL A 215 14.95 -3.96 5.93
N VAL A 216 15.04 -5.27 5.69
CA VAL A 216 16.29 -5.95 5.29
C VAL A 216 16.71 -5.54 3.87
N PRO A 217 15.90 -5.76 2.80
CA PRO A 217 16.27 -5.33 1.45
C PRO A 217 16.46 -3.82 1.34
N LEU A 218 15.74 -3.01 2.13
CA LEU A 218 15.97 -1.56 2.18
C LEU A 218 17.33 -1.23 2.80
N ALA A 219 17.72 -1.85 3.92
CA ALA A 219 19.02 -1.64 4.55
C ALA A 219 20.17 -2.03 3.60
N ILE A 220 20.02 -3.12 2.86
CA ILE A 220 20.96 -3.56 1.82
C ILE A 220 21.06 -2.51 0.71
N LEU A 221 19.93 -1.98 0.21
CA LEU A 221 19.92 -0.95 -0.83
C LEU A 221 20.63 0.33 -0.34
N VAL A 222 20.36 0.78 0.89
CA VAL A 222 20.99 1.96 1.51
C VAL A 222 22.49 1.74 1.72
N TYR A 223 22.89 0.53 2.10
CA TYR A 223 24.31 0.17 2.23
C TYR A 223 25.06 0.33 0.89
N TYR A 224 24.52 -0.18 -0.21
CA TYR A 224 25.16 -0.06 -1.52
C TYR A 224 25.11 1.35 -2.10
N GLN A 225 24.12 2.15 -1.74
CA GLN A 225 24.02 3.56 -2.17
C GLN A 225 24.95 4.49 -1.41
N SER A 226 25.32 4.13 -0.20
CA SER A 226 26.22 4.92 0.66
C SER A 226 27.69 4.55 0.43
N THR A 227 28.62 5.43 0.78
CA THR A 227 30.06 5.22 0.60
C THR A 227 30.82 5.27 1.93
N GLY A 228 32.01 4.69 1.96
CA GLY A 228 32.87 4.68 3.15
C GLY A 228 32.24 4.02 4.37
N SER A 229 32.62 4.46 5.57
CA SER A 229 32.06 3.92 6.85
C SER A 229 30.58 4.28 7.06
N GLU A 230 30.09 5.32 6.41
CA GLU A 230 28.70 5.77 6.52
C GLU A 230 27.68 4.73 6.05
N ARG A 231 28.08 3.81 5.14
CA ARG A 231 27.21 2.72 4.66
C ARG A 231 26.69 1.84 5.78
N TRP A 232 27.56 1.40 6.70
CA TRP A 232 27.19 0.57 7.84
C TRP A 232 26.35 1.33 8.86
N LYS A 233 26.74 2.60 9.13
CA LYS A 233 26.02 3.44 10.10
C LYS A 233 24.57 3.67 9.66
N ARG A 234 24.32 4.03 8.41
CA ARG A 234 22.98 4.32 7.90
C ARG A 234 22.11 3.06 7.81
N ALA A 235 22.64 1.98 7.23
CA ALA A 235 21.94 0.71 7.19
C ALA A 235 21.62 0.18 8.60
N GLY A 236 22.61 0.23 9.50
CA GLY A 236 22.44 -0.18 10.90
C GLY A 236 21.44 0.69 11.67
N LEU A 237 21.43 2.01 11.45
CA LEU A 237 20.45 2.91 12.09
C LEU A 237 19.02 2.68 11.60
N ILE A 238 18.81 2.32 10.33
CA ILE A 238 17.48 1.92 9.85
C ILE A 238 17.01 0.66 10.58
N VAL A 239 17.88 -0.36 10.68
CA VAL A 239 17.55 -1.61 11.38
C VAL A 239 17.33 -1.35 12.88
N LEU A 240 18.18 -0.52 13.51
CA LEU A 240 18.02 -0.13 14.91
C LEU A 240 16.71 0.60 15.17
N GLY A 241 16.37 1.61 14.35
CA GLY A 241 15.13 2.37 14.47
C GLY A 241 13.90 1.46 14.31
N PHE A 242 13.96 0.53 13.35
CA PHE A 242 12.94 -0.50 13.19
C PHE A 242 12.83 -1.36 14.44
N GLY A 243 13.95 -1.89 14.95
CA GLY A 243 13.99 -2.74 16.13
C GLY A 243 13.42 -2.04 17.36
N LEU A 244 13.84 -0.80 17.63
CA LEU A 244 13.35 -0.01 18.78
C LEU A 244 11.84 0.19 18.76
N ALA A 245 11.23 0.43 17.62
CA ALA A 245 9.79 0.66 17.52
C ALA A 245 8.98 -0.65 17.44
N TYR A 246 9.57 -1.74 16.93
CA TYR A 246 8.88 -3.02 16.77
C TYR A 246 9.04 -3.94 17.99
N ALA A 247 10.18 -3.87 18.68
CA ALA A 247 10.51 -4.73 19.83
C ALA A 247 9.49 -4.69 20.98
N PRO A 248 8.90 -3.54 21.36
CA PRO A 248 7.91 -3.51 22.44
C PRO A 248 6.73 -4.46 22.20
N TRP A 249 6.29 -4.59 20.94
CA TRP A 249 5.24 -5.53 20.56
C TRP A 249 5.68 -6.99 20.72
N ILE A 250 6.88 -7.33 20.30
CA ILE A 250 7.45 -8.69 20.46
C ILE A 250 7.65 -9.02 21.92
N ILE A 251 8.22 -8.10 22.72
CA ILE A 251 8.44 -8.27 24.15
C ILE A 251 7.12 -8.52 24.87
N ARG A 252 6.09 -7.70 24.60
CA ARG A 252 4.74 -7.90 25.13
C ARG A 252 4.22 -9.31 24.81
N ASN A 253 4.35 -9.76 23.56
CA ASN A 253 3.84 -11.05 23.15
C ASN A 253 4.56 -12.21 23.85
N ILE A 254 5.88 -12.13 24.01
CA ILE A 254 6.66 -13.14 24.74
C ILE A 254 6.19 -13.20 26.20
N HIS A 255 6.09 -12.05 26.88
CA HIS A 255 5.68 -12.01 28.30
C HIS A 255 4.24 -12.45 28.53
N THR A 256 3.32 -12.09 27.62
CA THR A 256 1.89 -12.31 27.82
C THR A 256 1.40 -13.63 27.24
N LEU A 257 2.00 -14.11 26.14
CA LEU A 257 1.50 -15.24 25.35
C LEU A 257 2.54 -16.36 25.18
N GLY A 258 3.79 -16.17 25.62
CA GLY A 258 4.87 -17.13 25.40
C GLY A 258 5.30 -17.30 23.94
N MET A 259 4.92 -16.35 23.05
CA MET A 259 5.22 -16.42 21.61
C MET A 259 5.60 -15.04 21.06
N THR A 260 6.42 -14.99 20.03
CA THR A 260 6.81 -13.72 19.37
C THR A 260 5.70 -13.17 18.48
N THR A 261 5.00 -14.05 17.75
CA THR A 261 3.93 -13.71 16.80
C THR A 261 2.86 -14.79 16.79
N ASN A 262 1.62 -14.40 16.55
CA ASN A 262 0.54 -15.36 16.34
C ASN A 262 0.49 -15.76 14.85
N PRO A 263 0.60 -17.05 14.50
CA PRO A 263 0.68 -17.51 13.12
C PRO A 263 -0.67 -17.51 12.35
N THR A 264 -1.79 -17.26 13.02
CA THR A 264 -3.14 -17.40 12.46
C THR A 264 -3.30 -16.65 11.13
N LEU A 265 -2.88 -15.37 11.07
CA LEU A 265 -3.01 -14.59 9.82
C LEU A 265 -2.11 -15.11 8.70
N MET A 266 -0.93 -15.63 9.03
CA MET A 266 -0.03 -16.25 8.05
C MET A 266 -0.65 -17.55 7.52
N ILE A 267 -1.18 -18.40 8.40
CA ILE A 267 -1.87 -19.65 8.03
C ILE A 267 -3.03 -19.31 7.09
N ASN A 268 -3.92 -18.40 7.49
CA ASN A 268 -5.07 -17.99 6.68
C ASN A 268 -4.66 -17.44 5.31
N THR A 269 -3.55 -16.67 5.26
CA THR A 269 -3.07 -16.10 4.01
C THR A 269 -2.49 -17.15 3.07
N LEU A 270 -1.71 -18.10 3.59
CA LEU A 270 -1.18 -19.22 2.81
C LEU A 270 -2.30 -20.15 2.33
N GLU A 271 -3.23 -20.49 3.22
CA GLU A 271 -4.39 -21.33 2.92
C GLU A 271 -5.25 -20.74 1.82
N ASN A 272 -5.70 -19.49 1.97
CA ASN A 272 -6.51 -18.81 0.93
C ASN A 272 -5.76 -18.72 -0.40
N GLY A 273 -4.46 -18.48 -0.35
CA GLY A 273 -3.62 -18.35 -1.54
C GLY A 273 -3.35 -19.67 -2.27
N MET A 274 -3.56 -20.82 -1.64
CA MET A 274 -3.31 -22.09 -2.30
C MET A 274 -4.39 -22.49 -3.34
N TYR A 275 -5.57 -21.87 -3.28
CA TYR A 275 -6.65 -22.18 -4.20
C TYR A 275 -6.57 -21.34 -5.49
N PRO A 276 -6.32 -21.97 -6.66
CA PRO A 276 -6.26 -21.24 -7.93
C PRO A 276 -7.55 -20.47 -8.21
N ASN A 277 -7.39 -19.20 -8.60
CA ASN A 277 -8.47 -18.24 -8.86
C ASN A 277 -9.43 -18.02 -7.68
N PHE A 278 -8.97 -18.27 -6.44
CA PHE A 278 -9.83 -18.26 -5.23
C PHE A 278 -11.07 -19.15 -5.33
N MET A 279 -10.94 -20.30 -5.99
CA MET A 279 -12.02 -21.28 -6.13
C MET A 279 -11.56 -22.69 -5.70
N TYR A 280 -12.40 -23.37 -4.92
CA TYR A 280 -12.20 -24.77 -4.60
C TYR A 280 -12.60 -25.63 -5.82
N HIS A 281 -11.61 -26.35 -6.38
CA HIS A 281 -11.76 -27.18 -7.59
C HIS A 281 -12.43 -26.49 -8.80
N GLY A 282 -12.38 -25.14 -8.88
CA GLY A 282 -13.00 -24.36 -9.95
C GLY A 282 -14.52 -24.15 -9.75
N ASN A 283 -15.05 -24.45 -8.58
CA ASN A 283 -16.46 -24.22 -8.27
C ASN A 283 -16.76 -22.72 -8.09
N PRO A 284 -17.56 -22.08 -8.95
CA PRO A 284 -17.86 -20.65 -8.86
C PRO A 284 -18.53 -20.22 -7.55
N ARG A 285 -19.29 -21.12 -6.89
CA ARG A 285 -19.93 -20.83 -5.59
C ARG A 285 -18.93 -20.65 -4.46
N SER A 286 -17.70 -21.15 -4.61
CA SER A 286 -16.62 -21.01 -3.64
C SER A 286 -15.75 -19.77 -3.85
N PHE A 287 -16.04 -18.97 -4.87
CA PHE A 287 -15.23 -17.81 -5.23
C PHE A 287 -15.04 -16.84 -4.04
N GLY A 288 -13.80 -16.49 -3.77
CA GLY A 288 -13.40 -15.61 -2.67
C GLY A 288 -13.32 -16.29 -1.29
N PHE A 289 -13.98 -17.44 -1.10
CA PHE A 289 -14.00 -18.19 0.16
C PHE A 289 -13.84 -19.70 -0.04
N PRO A 290 -12.82 -20.16 -0.80
CA PRO A 290 -12.66 -21.55 -1.21
C PRO A 290 -12.52 -22.53 -0.04
N TYR A 291 -11.89 -22.09 1.05
CA TYR A 291 -11.67 -22.87 2.27
C TYR A 291 -12.98 -23.37 2.93
N ARG A 292 -14.10 -22.67 2.71
CA ARG A 292 -15.41 -23.10 3.25
C ARG A 292 -15.96 -24.35 2.57
N PHE A 293 -15.41 -24.69 1.41
CA PHE A 293 -15.83 -25.84 0.59
C PHE A 293 -14.82 -27.00 0.67
N ASP A 294 -13.67 -26.79 1.29
CA ASP A 294 -12.64 -27.81 1.44
C ASP A 294 -12.86 -28.62 2.72
N PRO A 295 -13.20 -29.92 2.62
CA PRO A 295 -13.44 -30.78 3.78
C PRO A 295 -12.19 -30.99 4.64
N HIS A 296 -10.99 -30.78 4.08
CA HIS A 296 -9.71 -30.96 4.77
C HIS A 296 -9.17 -29.66 5.38
N VAL A 297 -9.87 -28.55 5.26
CA VAL A 297 -9.40 -27.24 5.71
C VAL A 297 -8.97 -27.23 7.18
N ALA A 298 -9.73 -27.90 8.06
CA ALA A 298 -9.43 -27.96 9.48
C ALA A 298 -8.09 -28.66 9.79
N GLU A 299 -7.68 -29.62 8.97
CA GLU A 299 -6.39 -30.30 9.08
C GLU A 299 -5.26 -29.47 8.49
N ILE A 300 -5.51 -28.87 7.32
CA ILE A 300 -4.56 -28.02 6.61
C ILE A 300 -4.19 -26.81 7.46
N SER A 301 -5.16 -26.16 8.08
CA SER A 301 -4.98 -24.91 8.85
C SER A 301 -4.44 -25.09 10.26
N LYS A 302 -4.07 -26.30 10.68
CA LYS A 302 -3.52 -26.54 12.02
C LYS A 302 -2.21 -25.81 12.29
N SER A 303 -1.37 -25.68 11.28
CA SER A 303 -0.05 -25.05 11.41
C SER A 303 0.52 -24.61 10.06
N VAL A 304 1.55 -23.76 10.11
CA VAL A 304 2.26 -23.35 8.87
C VAL A 304 2.86 -24.55 8.13
N PRO A 305 3.54 -25.52 8.78
CA PRO A 305 4.04 -26.71 8.08
C PRO A 305 2.96 -27.53 7.39
N THR A 306 1.76 -27.68 7.98
CA THR A 306 0.66 -28.44 7.35
C THR A 306 0.14 -27.76 6.10
N VAL A 307 -0.01 -26.42 6.10
CA VAL A 307 -0.40 -25.65 4.91
C VAL A 307 0.68 -25.77 3.82
N LEU A 308 1.95 -25.60 4.18
CA LEU A 308 3.05 -25.73 3.20
C LEU A 308 3.12 -27.13 2.60
N LYS A 309 2.88 -28.18 3.40
CA LYS A 309 2.79 -29.56 2.92
C LYS A 309 1.65 -29.73 1.92
N ALA A 310 0.47 -29.18 2.22
CA ALA A 310 -0.68 -29.21 1.32
C ALA A 310 -0.39 -28.49 -0.01
N ILE A 311 0.19 -27.28 0.06
CA ILE A 311 0.63 -26.53 -1.12
C ILE A 311 1.59 -27.36 -1.96
N TRP A 312 2.60 -27.97 -1.35
CA TRP A 312 3.58 -28.82 -2.03
C TRP A 312 2.94 -30.04 -2.71
N GLN A 313 2.02 -30.74 -2.03
CA GLN A 313 1.27 -31.86 -2.59
C GLN A 313 0.46 -31.43 -3.82
N HIS A 314 -0.17 -30.26 -3.78
CA HIS A 314 -0.87 -29.70 -4.93
C HIS A 314 0.04 -29.42 -6.12
N PHE A 315 1.25 -28.89 -5.88
CA PHE A 315 2.25 -28.71 -6.93
C PHE A 315 2.68 -30.04 -7.56
N LEU A 316 2.86 -31.10 -6.75
CA LEU A 316 3.23 -32.42 -7.26
C LEU A 316 2.11 -33.05 -8.11
N HIS A 317 0.85 -32.89 -7.72
CA HIS A 317 -0.26 -33.49 -8.45
C HIS A 317 -0.65 -32.75 -9.73
N ARG A 318 -0.51 -31.41 -9.76
CA ARG A 318 -0.92 -30.58 -10.90
C ARG A 318 0.06 -29.41 -11.13
N PRO A 319 1.33 -29.70 -11.48
CA PRO A 319 2.39 -28.71 -11.51
C PRO A 319 2.08 -27.52 -12.45
N GLY A 320 1.59 -27.77 -13.65
CA GLY A 320 1.29 -26.71 -14.62
C GLY A 320 0.24 -25.71 -14.10
N ARG A 321 -0.85 -26.21 -13.48
CA ARG A 321 -1.90 -25.35 -12.92
C ARG A 321 -1.40 -24.48 -11.76
N TYR A 322 -0.55 -25.04 -10.90
CA TYR A 322 -0.03 -24.32 -9.74
C TYR A 322 1.09 -23.35 -10.11
N LEU A 323 1.95 -23.70 -11.09
CA LEU A 323 2.92 -22.78 -11.66
C LEU A 323 2.22 -21.58 -12.32
N ASP A 324 1.21 -21.83 -13.15
CA ASP A 324 0.39 -20.76 -13.76
C ASP A 324 -0.23 -19.87 -12.68
N TRP A 325 -0.87 -20.46 -11.67
CA TRP A 325 -1.49 -19.69 -10.58
C TRP A 325 -0.48 -18.84 -9.82
N TYR A 326 0.64 -19.43 -9.38
CA TYR A 326 1.61 -18.71 -8.54
C TYR A 326 2.41 -17.66 -9.29
N LEU A 327 2.76 -17.91 -10.57
CA LEU A 327 3.64 -17.02 -11.35
C LEU A 327 2.87 -15.99 -12.20
N ILE A 328 1.65 -16.31 -12.64
CA ILE A 328 0.85 -15.48 -13.54
C ILE A 328 -0.47 -15.05 -12.87
N GLY A 329 -1.26 -16.00 -12.41
CA GLY A 329 -2.57 -15.74 -11.85
C GLY A 329 -2.54 -14.85 -10.62
N LYS A 330 -1.65 -15.12 -9.67
CA LYS A 330 -1.55 -14.34 -8.43
C LYS A 330 -1.10 -12.88 -8.66
N PRO A 331 -0.05 -12.56 -9.43
CA PRO A 331 0.29 -11.18 -9.75
C PRO A 331 -0.85 -10.43 -10.44
N ILE A 332 -1.51 -11.03 -11.43
CA ILE A 332 -2.65 -10.42 -12.13
C ILE A 332 -3.79 -10.16 -11.16
N THR A 333 -4.11 -11.14 -10.31
CA THR A 333 -5.18 -11.00 -9.31
C THR A 333 -4.87 -9.92 -8.28
N LEU A 334 -3.65 -9.86 -7.76
CA LEU A 334 -3.24 -8.84 -6.79
C LEU A 334 -3.41 -7.42 -7.31
N TRP A 335 -3.07 -7.21 -8.58
CA TRP A 335 -3.15 -5.90 -9.23
C TRP A 335 -4.46 -5.69 -9.99
N SER A 336 -5.47 -6.57 -9.84
CA SER A 336 -6.78 -6.41 -10.49
C SER A 336 -7.56 -5.23 -9.90
N TRP A 337 -8.60 -4.82 -10.65
CA TRP A 337 -9.50 -3.75 -10.23
C TRP A 337 -10.46 -4.19 -9.12
N ASN A 338 -11.18 -5.30 -9.35
CA ASN A 338 -12.25 -5.75 -8.49
C ASN A 338 -11.75 -6.31 -7.17
N ILE A 339 -12.31 -5.86 -6.06
CA ILE A 339 -12.06 -6.42 -4.72
C ILE A 339 -12.72 -7.80 -4.62
N ILE A 340 -11.90 -8.82 -4.38
CA ILE A 340 -12.33 -10.21 -4.16
C ILE A 340 -12.56 -10.41 -2.65
N ALA A 341 -13.49 -11.28 -2.30
CA ALA A 341 -13.96 -11.53 -0.93
C ALA A 341 -14.54 -10.28 -0.25
N GLY A 342 -15.16 -9.42 -1.05
CA GLY A 342 -15.87 -8.21 -0.65
C GLY A 342 -17.15 -8.05 -1.46
N MET A 343 -17.69 -6.83 -1.48
CA MET A 343 -18.85 -6.50 -2.31
C MET A 343 -18.51 -6.49 -3.81
N GLY A 344 -17.22 -6.38 -4.15
CA GLY A 344 -16.75 -6.23 -5.52
C GLY A 344 -16.47 -4.78 -5.89
N ASP A 345 -16.08 -4.54 -7.15
CA ASP A 345 -15.60 -3.25 -7.64
C ASP A 345 -14.56 -2.64 -6.67
N VAL A 346 -14.81 -1.44 -6.14
CA VAL A 346 -13.93 -0.73 -5.19
C VAL A 346 -14.36 -0.90 -3.72
N PHE A 347 -15.35 -1.75 -3.45
CA PHE A 347 -15.99 -1.88 -2.14
C PHE A 347 -15.56 -3.15 -1.40
N VAL A 348 -15.10 -2.98 -0.14
CA VAL A 348 -14.74 -4.12 0.74
C VAL A 348 -15.99 -4.70 1.41
N TYR A 349 -16.78 -3.87 2.06
CA TYR A 349 -18.03 -4.28 2.71
C TYR A 349 -19.23 -3.74 1.96
N PRO A 350 -20.42 -4.40 2.10
CA PRO A 350 -21.64 -3.92 1.50
C PRO A 350 -21.96 -2.48 1.92
N VAL A 351 -22.36 -1.66 0.94
CA VAL A 351 -22.80 -0.29 1.13
C VAL A 351 -24.28 -0.19 0.71
N LEU A 352 -25.08 0.49 1.54
CA LEU A 352 -26.50 0.77 1.26
C LEU A 352 -26.67 1.99 0.35
N SER A 353 -25.73 2.92 0.42
CA SER A 353 -25.68 4.13 -0.41
C SER A 353 -24.24 4.54 -0.63
N THR A 354 -23.94 5.10 -1.80
CA THR A 354 -22.60 5.60 -2.13
C THR A 354 -22.70 6.70 -3.18
N PRO A 355 -21.83 7.76 -3.12
CA PRO A 355 -21.83 8.83 -4.10
C PRO A 355 -21.44 8.36 -5.53
N TYR A 356 -20.83 7.18 -5.66
CA TYR A 356 -20.45 6.60 -6.95
C TYR A 356 -21.65 6.22 -7.83
N THR A 357 -22.88 6.21 -7.29
CA THR A 357 -24.09 5.89 -8.04
C THR A 357 -24.84 7.11 -8.58
N TYR A 358 -24.55 8.33 -8.04
CA TYR A 358 -25.37 9.50 -8.37
C TYR A 358 -24.60 10.83 -8.48
N LEU A 359 -23.37 10.96 -7.95
CA LEU A 359 -22.61 12.21 -8.07
C LEU A 359 -21.68 12.17 -9.29
N PRO A 360 -21.81 13.15 -10.22
CA PRO A 360 -21.05 13.15 -11.48
C PRO A 360 -19.55 13.05 -11.31
N GLN A 361 -18.94 13.75 -10.33
CA GLN A 361 -17.49 13.70 -10.08
C GLN A 361 -17.01 12.31 -9.64
N PHE A 362 -17.82 11.56 -8.89
CA PHE A 362 -17.51 10.20 -8.47
C PHE A 362 -17.66 9.20 -9.63
N ILE A 363 -18.75 9.32 -10.41
CA ILE A 363 -18.99 8.51 -11.61
C ILE A 363 -17.87 8.73 -12.61
N PHE A 364 -17.49 9.99 -12.88
CA PHE A 364 -16.41 10.33 -13.79
C PHE A 364 -15.06 9.79 -13.34
N THR A 365 -14.67 10.03 -12.07
CA THR A 365 -13.38 9.57 -11.54
C THR A 365 -13.29 8.04 -11.51
N HIS A 366 -14.38 7.35 -11.22
CA HIS A 366 -14.47 5.90 -11.28
C HIS A 366 -14.25 5.40 -12.71
N ALA A 367 -15.03 5.90 -13.68
CA ALA A 367 -14.94 5.49 -15.08
C ALA A 367 -13.54 5.76 -15.65
N LEU A 368 -12.98 6.95 -15.40
CA LEU A 368 -11.64 7.31 -15.83
C LEU A 368 -10.56 6.37 -15.25
N MET A 369 -10.59 6.14 -13.95
CA MET A 369 -9.59 5.30 -13.28
C MET A 369 -9.77 3.82 -13.62
N TYR A 370 -10.99 3.37 -13.91
CA TYR A 370 -11.24 2.02 -14.42
C TYR A 370 -10.56 1.80 -15.77
N GLN A 371 -10.71 2.73 -16.71
CA GLN A 371 -10.06 2.67 -18.03
C GLN A 371 -8.53 2.76 -17.94
N LEU A 372 -8.02 3.61 -17.04
CA LEU A 372 -6.58 3.79 -16.85
C LEU A 372 -5.92 2.68 -16.00
N HIS A 373 -6.69 1.82 -15.36
CA HIS A 373 -6.19 0.87 -14.39
C HIS A 373 -5.06 -0.02 -14.94
N TRP A 374 -5.35 -0.81 -15.97
CA TRP A 374 -4.36 -1.72 -16.54
C TRP A 374 -3.19 -1.02 -17.23
N PRO A 375 -3.39 0.05 -18.03
CA PRO A 375 -2.29 0.90 -18.48
C PRO A 375 -1.36 1.36 -17.35
N LEU A 376 -1.90 1.83 -16.24
CA LEU A 376 -1.09 2.27 -15.09
C LEU A 376 -0.37 1.12 -14.40
N VAL A 377 -1.00 -0.04 -14.24
CA VAL A 377 -0.38 -1.23 -13.67
C VAL A 377 0.80 -1.69 -14.55
N VAL A 378 0.57 -1.82 -15.86
CA VAL A 378 1.61 -2.26 -16.80
C VAL A 378 2.78 -1.27 -16.85
N LEU A 379 2.49 0.03 -16.99
CA LEU A 379 3.53 1.07 -16.98
C LEU A 379 4.27 1.12 -15.64
N GLY A 380 3.57 0.94 -14.52
CA GLY A 380 4.18 0.91 -13.19
C GLY A 380 5.16 -0.26 -13.05
N LEU A 381 4.79 -1.45 -13.51
CA LEU A 381 5.67 -2.63 -13.50
C LEU A 381 6.85 -2.46 -14.46
N ILE A 382 6.63 -1.89 -15.67
CA ILE A 382 7.72 -1.54 -16.58
C ILE A 382 8.66 -0.54 -15.89
N GLY A 383 8.15 0.49 -15.21
CA GLY A 383 8.96 1.44 -14.46
C GLY A 383 9.79 0.77 -13.37
N CYS A 384 9.20 -0.20 -12.64
CA CYS A 384 9.91 -0.99 -11.64
C CYS A 384 11.09 -1.77 -12.23
N ILE A 385 10.97 -2.25 -13.45
CA ILE A 385 12.03 -3.00 -14.13
C ILE A 385 13.10 -2.03 -14.68
N LEU A 386 12.67 -0.96 -15.37
CA LEU A 386 13.58 -0.04 -16.07
C LEU A 386 14.63 0.61 -15.16
N VAL A 387 14.31 0.92 -13.91
CA VAL A 387 15.25 1.59 -12.97
C VAL A 387 16.44 0.71 -12.55
N TRP A 388 16.42 -0.58 -12.87
CA TRP A 388 17.53 -1.52 -12.61
C TRP A 388 18.48 -1.67 -13.80
N PHE A 389 18.12 -1.17 -14.98
CA PHE A 389 18.99 -1.18 -16.14
C PHE A 389 20.03 -0.06 -16.11
N PRO A 390 21.19 -0.22 -16.78
CA PRO A 390 22.27 0.75 -16.74
C PRO A 390 21.91 2.10 -17.38
N ALA A 391 22.65 3.14 -17.02
CA ALA A 391 22.46 4.54 -17.38
C ALA A 391 22.36 4.84 -18.90
N ARG A 392 22.66 3.89 -19.78
CA ARG A 392 22.45 4.02 -21.23
C ARG A 392 20.98 4.15 -21.61
N ILE A 393 20.07 3.51 -20.83
CA ILE A 393 18.62 3.55 -21.05
C ILE A 393 17.98 4.60 -20.13
N VAL A 394 18.41 4.65 -18.87
CA VAL A 394 17.81 5.49 -17.82
C VAL A 394 18.81 6.56 -17.35
N ARG A 395 18.62 7.80 -17.81
CA ARG A 395 19.42 8.94 -17.33
C ARG A 395 18.67 9.69 -16.23
N LEU A 396 18.81 9.19 -15.01
CA LEU A 396 18.34 9.86 -13.79
C LEU A 396 19.54 10.29 -12.94
N SER A 397 19.36 11.31 -12.11
CA SER A 397 20.33 11.62 -11.07
C SER A 397 20.47 10.45 -10.10
N ASN A 398 21.62 10.34 -9.41
CA ASN A 398 21.84 9.26 -8.44
C ASN A 398 20.78 9.21 -7.35
N SER A 399 20.30 10.37 -6.87
CA SER A 399 19.24 10.46 -5.87
C SER A 399 17.88 10.02 -6.44
N ALA A 400 17.52 10.45 -7.65
CA ALA A 400 16.31 10.03 -8.33
C ALA A 400 16.31 8.51 -8.62
N LEU A 401 17.45 7.98 -9.05
CA LEU A 401 17.61 6.55 -9.28
C LEU A 401 17.49 5.74 -7.99
N PHE A 402 18.08 6.23 -6.90
CA PHE A 402 18.00 5.57 -5.59
C PHE A 402 16.55 5.46 -5.10
N ILE A 403 15.81 6.58 -5.06
CA ILE A 403 14.43 6.56 -4.58
C ILE A 403 13.53 5.72 -5.49
N SER A 404 13.71 5.79 -6.82
CA SER A 404 12.97 4.97 -7.76
C SER A 404 13.25 3.47 -7.58
N ARG A 405 14.52 3.08 -7.32
CA ARG A 405 14.89 1.71 -6.97
C ARG A 405 14.29 1.25 -5.64
N ALA A 406 14.27 2.12 -4.63
CA ALA A 406 13.62 1.81 -3.35
C ALA A 406 12.13 1.56 -3.51
N MET A 407 11.42 2.40 -4.29
CA MET A 407 10.00 2.22 -4.61
C MET A 407 9.75 0.92 -5.40
N SER A 408 10.57 0.66 -6.44
CA SER A 408 10.55 -0.57 -7.21
C SER A 408 10.73 -1.80 -6.31
N LEU A 409 11.75 -1.77 -5.45
CA LEU A 409 12.05 -2.86 -4.52
C LEU A 409 10.86 -3.16 -3.59
N ASN A 410 10.15 -2.12 -3.13
CA ASN A 410 8.96 -2.31 -2.30
C ASN A 410 7.79 -2.92 -3.07
N LEU A 411 7.51 -2.43 -4.28
CA LEU A 411 6.43 -2.96 -5.13
C LEU A 411 6.70 -4.42 -5.53
N LEU A 412 7.94 -4.76 -5.89
CA LEU A 412 8.34 -6.13 -6.22
C LEU A 412 8.33 -7.03 -4.98
N TYR A 413 8.86 -6.56 -3.84
CA TYR A 413 8.80 -7.27 -2.57
C TYR A 413 7.36 -7.62 -2.17
N TRP A 414 6.45 -6.63 -2.21
CA TRP A 414 5.05 -6.83 -1.84
C TRP A 414 4.33 -7.78 -2.78
N THR A 415 4.59 -7.68 -4.09
CA THR A 415 4.04 -8.59 -5.09
C THR A 415 4.55 -10.01 -4.83
N SER A 416 5.86 -10.20 -4.63
CA SER A 416 6.47 -11.51 -4.37
C SER A 416 5.95 -12.13 -3.06
N LEU A 417 5.80 -11.33 -2.00
CA LEU A 417 5.23 -11.80 -0.73
C LEU A 417 3.81 -12.35 -0.91
N LEU A 418 2.98 -11.65 -1.68
CA LEU A 418 1.59 -12.04 -1.90
C LEU A 418 1.43 -13.10 -3.01
N MET A 419 2.45 -13.33 -3.83
CA MET A 419 2.53 -14.54 -4.67
C MET A 419 2.71 -15.80 -3.81
N VAL A 420 3.43 -15.73 -2.69
CA VAL A 420 3.50 -16.85 -1.74
C VAL A 420 2.18 -16.97 -0.97
N GLY A 421 1.64 -15.86 -0.50
CA GLY A 421 0.38 -15.80 0.25
C GLY A 421 -0.88 -15.69 -0.63
N ALA A 422 -1.90 -14.99 -0.14
CA ALA A 422 -3.15 -14.74 -0.85
C ALA A 422 -3.09 -13.37 -1.56
N PRO A 423 -3.25 -13.34 -2.88
CA PRO A 423 -3.13 -12.12 -3.68
C PRO A 423 -4.47 -11.34 -3.72
N PHE A 424 -5.06 -11.01 -2.56
CA PHE A 424 -6.26 -10.20 -2.54
C PHE A 424 -5.99 -8.81 -3.14
N PRO A 425 -6.78 -8.33 -4.12
CA PRO A 425 -6.58 -7.02 -4.76
C PRO A 425 -6.56 -5.86 -3.77
N ARG A 426 -7.33 -5.95 -2.69
CA ARG A 426 -7.34 -5.01 -1.59
C ARG A 426 -5.93 -4.74 -1.02
N TYR A 427 -5.04 -5.72 -1.04
CA TYR A 427 -3.69 -5.58 -0.48
C TYR A 427 -2.76 -4.73 -1.34
N SER A 428 -3.06 -4.53 -2.62
CA SER A 428 -2.32 -3.63 -3.51
C SER A 428 -2.72 -2.15 -3.35
N ILE A 429 -3.91 -1.86 -2.81
CA ILE A 429 -4.47 -0.50 -2.76
C ILE A 429 -3.55 0.50 -2.07
N PRO A 430 -2.96 0.22 -0.89
CA PRO A 430 -2.08 1.18 -0.23
C PRO A 430 -0.79 1.51 -0.99
N LEU A 431 -0.40 0.68 -1.96
CA LEU A 431 0.80 0.87 -2.76
C LEU A 431 0.53 1.59 -4.10
N ARG A 432 -0.73 1.87 -4.42
CA ARG A 432 -1.09 2.54 -5.67
C ARG A 432 -0.42 3.90 -5.88
N PRO A 433 -0.21 4.75 -4.85
CA PRO A 433 0.55 5.98 -5.05
C PRO A 433 1.97 5.71 -5.60
N LEU A 434 2.68 4.72 -5.05
CA LEU A 434 4.01 4.34 -5.55
C LEU A 434 3.95 3.80 -6.98
N LEU A 435 2.94 2.99 -7.29
CA LEU A 435 2.69 2.46 -8.63
C LEU A 435 2.44 3.60 -9.64
N PHE A 436 1.63 4.60 -9.29
CA PHE A 436 1.36 5.76 -10.15
C PHE A 436 2.62 6.59 -10.40
N GLY A 437 3.46 6.77 -9.38
CA GLY A 437 4.77 7.41 -9.52
C GLY A 437 5.67 6.65 -10.49
N MET A 438 5.76 5.32 -10.38
CA MET A 438 6.56 4.47 -11.27
C MET A 438 5.99 4.41 -12.68
N ALA A 439 4.66 4.40 -12.83
CA ALA A 439 4.01 4.47 -14.15
C ALA A 439 4.31 5.79 -14.87
N THR A 440 4.23 6.91 -14.15
CA THR A 440 4.57 8.22 -14.70
C THR A 440 6.05 8.29 -15.08
N LEU A 441 6.95 7.76 -14.25
CA LEU A 441 8.38 7.68 -14.56
C LEU A 441 8.62 6.86 -15.83
N ALA A 442 8.00 5.69 -15.97
CA ALA A 442 8.11 4.86 -17.17
C ALA A 442 7.66 5.61 -18.43
N ALA A 443 6.50 6.28 -18.38
CA ALA A 443 5.99 7.06 -19.49
C ALA A 443 6.96 8.19 -19.90
N VAL A 444 7.54 8.91 -18.94
CA VAL A 444 8.55 9.96 -19.19
C VAL A 444 9.80 9.38 -19.83
N LEU A 445 10.31 8.26 -19.34
CA LEU A 445 11.50 7.61 -19.89
C LEU A 445 11.25 7.12 -21.33
N MET A 446 10.10 6.49 -21.58
CA MET A 446 9.72 6.02 -22.92
C MET A 446 9.60 7.18 -23.93
N VAL A 447 8.91 8.25 -23.56
CA VAL A 447 8.78 9.45 -24.43
C VAL A 447 10.14 10.07 -24.71
N THR A 448 11.01 10.14 -23.70
CA THR A 448 12.38 10.70 -23.87
C THR A 448 13.22 9.83 -24.79
N HIS A 449 13.12 8.50 -24.68
CA HIS A 449 13.85 7.57 -25.54
C HIS A 449 13.38 7.64 -27.00
N LEU A 450 12.08 7.62 -27.24
CA LEU A 450 11.48 7.74 -28.57
C LEU A 450 11.93 9.05 -29.27
N ARG A 451 11.93 10.17 -28.55
CA ARG A 451 12.38 11.46 -29.09
C ARG A 451 13.84 11.46 -29.51
N ARG A 452 14.74 10.82 -28.73
CA ARG A 452 16.15 10.69 -29.11
C ARG A 452 16.32 9.88 -30.37
N PHE A 453 15.57 8.78 -30.48
CA PHE A 453 15.58 7.92 -31.65
C PHE A 453 15.19 8.68 -32.92
N TRP A 454 14.10 9.47 -32.87
CA TRP A 454 13.65 10.25 -34.02
C TRP A 454 14.63 11.38 -34.38
N ARG A 455 15.24 12.06 -33.41
CA ARG A 455 16.26 13.08 -33.68
C ARG A 455 17.51 12.48 -34.36
N HIS A 456 17.93 11.29 -33.94
CA HIS A 456 19.10 10.66 -34.54
C HIS A 456 18.83 10.22 -35.99
N ARG A 457 17.62 9.77 -36.32
CA ARG A 457 17.23 9.47 -37.68
C ARG A 457 17.13 10.71 -38.59
N SER A 458 16.64 11.85 -38.08
CA SER A 458 16.54 13.08 -38.86
C SER A 458 17.91 13.69 -39.16
N THR A 459 18.93 13.48 -38.31
CA THR A 459 20.33 13.91 -38.57
C THR A 459 21.09 12.97 -39.52
N LEU A 460 20.67 11.74 -39.70
CA LEU A 460 21.25 10.79 -40.66
C LEU A 460 20.60 10.88 -42.04
N ALA A 461 19.47 11.56 -42.16
CA ALA A 461 18.75 11.77 -43.42
C ALA A 461 19.03 13.13 -44.07
N GLN A 462 19.84 13.97 -43.45
CA GLN A 462 20.45 15.19 -43.98
C GLN A 462 21.92 14.94 -44.30
#